data_c2970ff602985c9fc1ea07e717fc3420
#
_entry.id   c2970ff602985c9fc1ea07e717fc3420
#
_cell.length_a   1.000
_cell.length_b   1.000
_cell.length_c   1.000
_cell.angle_alpha   90.00
_cell.angle_beta   90.00
_cell.angle_gamma   90.00
#
_symmetry.space_group_name_H-M   'P 1'
#
loop_
_entity.id
_entity.type
_entity.pdbx_description
1 polymer ?
#
loop_
_entity_poly.entity_id
_entity_poly.type
_entity_poly.pdbx_seq_one_letter_code
_entity_poly.pdbx_strand_id
1 'polypeptide(L)'
;MGILIAIDGVDASGKQTQTELLKKRLENNELKIKSVSFPAYDNPSSTLVKMYLNGEFGDKPSDVNAYATSTFFAADRFATYKTDWGKDYENGTLMLADR
;
A
#
# COMPACT_ATOMS: atom_id res chain seq x y z
N MET A 1 -1.93 2.60 -19.87
CA MET A 1 -2.06 1.96 -18.55
C MET A 1 -0.68 1.57 -18.05
N GLY A 2 -0.42 1.82 -16.77
CA GLY A 2 0.89 1.52 -16.18
C GLY A 2 1.03 0.07 -15.73
N ILE A 3 2.13 -0.18 -15.01
CA ILE A 3 2.41 -1.46 -14.41
C ILE A 3 2.45 -1.25 -12.89
N LEU A 4 1.87 -2.17 -12.14
CA LEU A 4 1.95 -2.18 -10.69
C LEU A 4 2.74 -3.40 -10.24
N ILE A 5 3.79 -3.18 -9.46
CA ILE A 5 4.59 -4.24 -8.85
C ILE A 5 4.36 -4.17 -7.35
N ALA A 6 3.82 -5.23 -6.78
CA ALA A 6 3.61 -5.32 -5.33
C ALA A 6 4.81 -6.02 -4.70
N ILE A 7 5.36 -5.40 -3.67
CA ILE A 7 6.46 -5.98 -2.90
C ILE A 7 5.91 -6.36 -1.54
N ASP A 8 6.00 -7.64 -1.22
CA ASP A 8 5.42 -8.20 -0.03
C ASP A 8 6.51 -8.80 0.85
N GLY A 9 6.29 -8.78 2.15
CA GLY A 9 7.24 -9.33 3.11
C GLY A 9 6.87 -8.95 4.52
N VAL A 10 7.42 -9.69 5.48
CA VAL A 10 7.20 -9.38 6.88
C VAL A 10 8.05 -8.18 7.31
N ASP A 11 7.65 -7.52 8.39
CA ASP A 11 8.41 -6.42 8.96
C ASP A 11 9.84 -6.87 9.30
N ALA A 12 10.79 -5.95 9.14
CA ALA A 12 12.22 -6.18 9.40
C ALA A 12 12.85 -7.25 8.50
N SER A 13 12.26 -7.56 7.36
CA SER A 13 12.80 -8.52 6.38
C SER A 13 13.77 -7.91 5.37
N GLY A 14 14.03 -6.59 5.48
CA GLY A 14 14.82 -5.87 4.48
C GLY A 14 13.99 -5.40 3.28
N LYS A 15 12.68 -5.53 3.34
CA LYS A 15 11.76 -5.17 2.26
C LYS A 15 11.93 -3.72 1.83
N GLN A 16 12.01 -2.79 2.78
CA GLN A 16 12.16 -1.36 2.47
C GLN A 16 13.46 -1.09 1.72
N THR A 17 14.56 -1.66 2.18
CA THR A 17 15.87 -1.50 1.54
C THR A 17 15.85 -2.03 0.11
N GLN A 18 15.28 -3.22 -0.09
CA GLN A 18 15.18 -3.82 -1.42
C GLN A 18 14.28 -3.00 -2.34
N THR A 19 13.18 -2.46 -1.82
CA THR A 19 12.28 -1.60 -2.58
C THR A 19 12.99 -0.34 -3.06
N GLU A 20 13.76 0.30 -2.20
CA GLU A 20 14.51 1.49 -2.56
C GLU A 20 15.58 1.22 -3.60
N LEU A 21 16.29 0.09 -3.47
CA LEU A 21 17.30 -0.31 -4.46
C LEU A 21 16.67 -0.58 -5.82
N LEU A 22 15.54 -1.27 -5.84
CA LEU A 22 14.80 -1.55 -7.07
C LEU A 22 14.34 -0.25 -7.72
N LYS A 23 13.79 0.66 -6.93
CA LYS A 23 13.34 1.96 -7.44
C LYS A 23 14.47 2.72 -8.11
N LYS A 24 15.63 2.81 -7.46
CA LYS A 24 16.81 3.49 -8.03
C LYS A 24 17.25 2.84 -9.34
N ARG A 25 17.27 1.52 -9.39
CA ARG A 25 17.67 0.79 -10.60
C ARG A 25 16.72 1.08 -11.76
N LEU A 26 15.43 1.08 -11.49
CA LEU A 26 14.43 1.36 -12.52
C LEU A 26 14.45 2.81 -12.96
N GLU A 27 14.67 3.74 -12.04
CA GLU A 27 14.80 5.16 -12.39
C GLU A 27 16.00 5.42 -13.29
N ASN A 28 17.11 4.69 -13.11
CA ASN A 28 18.28 4.80 -13.97
C ASN A 28 18.01 4.35 -15.41
N ASN A 29 16.91 3.65 -15.66
CA ASN A 29 16.48 3.25 -17.00
C ASN A 29 15.43 4.21 -17.58
N GLU A 30 15.36 5.43 -17.05
CA GLU A 30 14.49 6.52 -17.51
C GLU A 30 13.00 6.22 -17.38
N LEU A 31 12.63 5.33 -16.47
CA LEU A 31 11.23 5.00 -16.20
C LEU A 31 10.64 5.95 -15.16
N LYS A 32 9.40 6.37 -15.36
CA LYS A 32 8.65 7.10 -14.34
C LYS A 32 8.14 6.11 -13.30
N ILE A 33 8.50 6.32 -12.04
CA ILE A 33 8.18 5.41 -10.95
C ILE A 33 7.60 6.19 -9.79
N LYS A 34 6.55 5.64 -9.20
CA LYS A 34 5.96 6.17 -7.97
C LYS A 34 5.83 5.03 -6.97
N SER A 35 6.23 5.30 -5.73
CA SER A 35 6.06 4.35 -4.63
C SER A 35 4.79 4.66 -3.87
N VAL A 36 4.04 3.62 -3.53
CA VAL A 36 2.86 3.72 -2.67
C VAL A 36 2.96 2.67 -1.58
N SER A 37 2.43 2.98 -0.40
CA SER A 37 2.40 2.06 0.73
C SER A 37 0.98 1.71 1.10
N PHE A 38 0.74 0.46 1.45
CA PHE A 38 -0.55 -0.01 1.93
C PHE A 38 -0.37 -0.74 3.26
N PRO A 39 -1.05 -0.34 4.32
CA PRO A 39 -1.98 0.80 4.37
C PRO A 39 -1.26 2.16 4.22
N ALA A 40 -1.98 3.14 3.71
CA ALA A 40 -1.47 4.50 3.61
C ALA A 40 -1.68 5.22 4.96
N TYR A 41 -0.79 4.97 5.91
CA TYR A 41 -0.98 5.38 7.31
C TYR A 41 -1.16 6.89 7.50
N ASP A 42 -0.60 7.71 6.63
CA ASP A 42 -0.71 9.16 6.72
C ASP A 42 -1.98 9.71 6.07
N ASN A 43 -2.80 8.84 5.50
CA ASN A 43 -4.01 9.23 4.78
C ASN A 43 -5.25 8.89 5.61
N PRO A 44 -6.27 9.76 5.65
CA PRO A 44 -7.51 9.44 6.36
C PRO A 44 -8.19 8.15 5.91
N SER A 45 -7.92 7.70 4.70
CA SER A 45 -8.45 6.43 4.16
C SER A 45 -8.05 5.21 4.98
N SER A 46 -6.98 5.31 5.78
CA SER A 46 -6.49 4.20 6.62
C SER A 46 -7.00 4.25 8.05
N THR A 47 -7.94 5.14 8.36
CA THR A 47 -8.43 5.31 9.74
C THR A 47 -8.93 4.00 10.34
N LEU A 48 -9.77 3.26 9.60
CA LEU A 48 -10.32 1.99 10.10
C LEU A 48 -9.23 0.92 10.27
N VAL A 49 -8.25 0.90 9.38
CA VAL A 49 -7.11 -0.02 9.50
C VAL A 49 -6.32 0.29 10.77
N LYS A 50 -6.05 1.58 11.04
CA LYS A 50 -5.34 1.99 12.26
C LYS A 50 -6.09 1.60 13.53
N MET A 51 -7.40 1.83 13.54
CA MET A 51 -8.24 1.45 14.67
C MET A 51 -8.19 -0.06 14.92
N TYR A 52 -8.25 -0.84 13.85
CA TYR A 52 -8.15 -2.28 13.92
C TYR A 52 -6.79 -2.73 14.48
N LEU A 53 -5.70 -2.18 13.95
CA LEU A 53 -4.35 -2.55 14.38
C LEU A 53 -4.05 -2.11 15.82
N ASN A 54 -4.69 -1.04 16.29
CA ASN A 54 -4.56 -0.56 17.67
C ASN A 54 -5.45 -1.29 18.66
N GLY A 55 -6.21 -2.30 18.19
CA GLY A 55 -7.06 -3.11 19.07
C GLY A 55 -8.37 -2.46 19.48
N GLU A 56 -8.78 -1.37 18.83
CA GLU A 56 -10.00 -0.64 19.20
C GLU A 56 -11.27 -1.44 18.93
N PHE A 57 -11.21 -2.42 18.04
CA PHE A 57 -12.34 -3.33 17.74
C PHE A 57 -12.22 -4.68 18.45
N GLY A 58 -11.21 -4.82 19.32
CA GLY A 58 -10.90 -6.07 20.00
C GLY A 58 -9.45 -6.47 19.77
N ASP A 59 -8.86 -7.15 20.74
CA ASP A 59 -7.44 -7.52 20.71
C ASP A 59 -7.20 -8.97 20.30
N LYS A 60 -8.28 -9.74 20.07
CA LYS A 60 -8.19 -11.14 19.64
C LYS A 60 -8.47 -11.25 18.15
N PRO A 61 -7.83 -12.18 17.44
CA PRO A 61 -8.10 -12.39 16.02
C PRO A 61 -9.58 -12.66 15.70
N SER A 62 -10.31 -13.25 16.65
CA SER A 62 -11.72 -13.58 16.46
C SER A 62 -12.68 -12.40 16.68
N ASP A 63 -12.18 -11.27 17.20
CA ASP A 63 -13.05 -10.14 17.51
C ASP A 63 -13.49 -9.37 16.27
N VAL A 64 -12.74 -9.48 15.17
CA VAL A 64 -13.09 -8.84 13.89
C VAL A 64 -13.04 -9.91 12.82
N ASN A 65 -14.17 -10.13 12.13
CA ASN A 65 -14.19 -11.14 11.09
C ASN A 65 -13.38 -10.72 9.87
N ALA A 66 -12.97 -11.70 9.07
CA ALA A 66 -12.10 -11.46 7.90
C ALA A 66 -12.76 -10.54 6.86
N TYR A 67 -14.08 -10.57 6.77
CA TYR A 67 -14.84 -9.73 5.85
C TYR A 67 -14.65 -8.25 6.19
N ALA A 68 -14.87 -7.91 7.46
CA ALA A 68 -14.72 -6.53 7.92
C ALA A 68 -13.27 -6.06 7.76
N THR A 69 -12.30 -6.88 8.17
CA THR A 69 -10.88 -6.57 8.04
C THR A 69 -10.50 -6.31 6.59
N SER A 70 -10.91 -7.18 5.67
CA SER A 70 -10.64 -7.01 4.24
C SER A 70 -11.24 -5.72 3.70
N THR A 71 -12.42 -5.34 4.19
CA THR A 71 -13.08 -4.09 3.78
C THR A 71 -12.26 -2.87 4.19
N PHE A 72 -11.68 -2.88 5.39
CA PHE A 72 -10.86 -1.76 5.86
C PHE A 72 -9.66 -1.54 4.94
N PHE A 73 -8.96 -2.61 4.59
CA PHE A 73 -7.80 -2.52 3.69
C PHE A 73 -8.20 -2.17 2.26
N ALA A 74 -9.31 -2.72 1.77
CA ALA A 74 -9.80 -2.43 0.43
C ALA A 74 -10.23 -0.96 0.29
N ALA A 75 -10.87 -0.41 1.32
CA ALA A 75 -11.27 0.99 1.31
C ALA A 75 -10.07 1.93 1.22
N ASP A 76 -8.99 1.62 1.94
CA ASP A 76 -7.76 2.40 1.88
C ASP A 76 -7.16 2.38 0.46
N ARG A 77 -7.06 1.21 -0.15
CA ARG A 77 -6.53 1.09 -1.52
C ARG A 77 -7.41 1.83 -2.53
N PHE A 78 -8.72 1.68 -2.43
CA PHE A 78 -9.66 2.35 -3.34
C PHE A 78 -9.57 3.86 -3.22
N ALA A 79 -9.60 4.37 -1.99
CA ALA A 79 -9.57 5.81 -1.75
C ALA A 79 -8.26 6.43 -2.24
N THR A 80 -7.12 5.79 -1.98
CA THR A 80 -5.83 6.30 -2.43
C THR A 80 -5.67 6.21 -3.94
N TYR A 81 -6.23 5.17 -4.56
CA TYR A 81 -6.28 5.11 -6.02
C TYR A 81 -7.00 6.33 -6.61
N LYS A 82 -8.18 6.64 -6.08
CA LYS A 82 -8.99 7.75 -6.58
C LYS A 82 -8.37 9.12 -6.32
N THR A 83 -7.70 9.30 -5.20
CA THR A 83 -7.22 10.62 -4.76
C THR A 83 -5.74 10.86 -4.99
N ASP A 84 -4.96 9.81 -5.24
CA ASP A 84 -3.51 9.94 -5.30
C ASP A 84 -2.92 9.27 -6.55
N TRP A 85 -2.85 7.96 -6.60
CA TRP A 85 -1.98 7.29 -7.57
C TRP A 85 -2.67 6.80 -8.84
N GLY A 86 -3.99 6.82 -8.88
CA GLY A 86 -4.73 6.25 -10.01
C GLY A 86 -4.43 6.91 -11.34
N LYS A 87 -4.35 8.24 -11.38
CA LYS A 87 -4.05 8.97 -12.61
C LYS A 87 -2.65 8.64 -13.13
N ASP A 88 -1.67 8.58 -12.24
CA ASP A 88 -0.30 8.23 -12.62
C ASP A 88 -0.25 6.82 -13.21
N TYR A 89 -0.94 5.88 -12.59
CA TYR A 89 -1.04 4.50 -13.09
C TYR A 89 -1.67 4.45 -14.48
N GLU A 90 -2.78 5.15 -14.67
CA GLU A 90 -3.47 5.17 -15.97
C GLU A 90 -2.61 5.85 -17.04
N ASN A 91 -1.75 6.79 -16.66
CA ASN A 91 -0.87 7.49 -17.59
C ASN A 91 0.45 6.77 -17.85
N GLY A 92 0.62 5.56 -17.37
CA GLY A 92 1.78 4.73 -17.69
C GLY A 92 2.91 4.74 -16.67
N THR A 93 2.74 5.41 -15.54
CA THR A 93 3.74 5.38 -14.46
C THR A 93 3.82 3.98 -13.86
N LEU A 94 5.04 3.50 -13.60
CA LEU A 94 5.23 2.24 -12.90
C LEU A 94 5.03 2.46 -11.41
N MET A 95 4.12 1.71 -10.81
CA MET A 95 3.80 1.82 -9.39
C MET A 95 4.50 0.71 -8.62
N LEU A 96 5.29 1.09 -7.60
CA LEU A 96 5.86 0.13 -6.65
C LEU A 96 5.01 0.17 -5.38
N ALA A 97 4.29 -0.89 -5.12
CA ALA A 97 3.40 -0.99 -3.97
C ALA A 97 4.09 -1.78 -2.86
N ASP A 98 4.31 -1.15 -1.72
CA ASP A 98 4.84 -1.77 -0.51
C ASP A 98 3.65 -2.18 0.36
N ARG A 99 3.55 -3.46 0.61
CA ARG A 99 2.44 -4.03 1.38
C ARG A 99 2.87 -4.47 2.76
#